data_424a5887a367c4fd4b153ce756818b1d
#
_entry.id   424a5887a367c4fd4b153ce756818b1d
#
_cell.length_a   1.000
_cell.length_b   1.000
_cell.length_c   1.000
_cell.angle_alpha   90.00
_cell.angle_beta   90.00
_cell.angle_gamma   90.00
#
_symmetry.space_group_name_H-M   'P 1'
#
loop_
_entity.id
_entity.type
_entity.pdbx_description
1 polymer ?
#
loop_
_entity_poly.entity_id
_entity_poly.type
_entity_poly.pdbx_seq_one_letter_code
_entity_poly.pdbx_strand_id
1 'polypeptide(L)'
;MGEPFYAIGFKITDEASYQALAEEAKKRGAPSQAKREQGTLHGRCWSLGSGLEVWTMLYESKAGLFYADCRPAFRARHVFNFYPWEIAEYEEDGEAVARGLLTNSDTEIVFELQNITEVDLSRLREQQITAAVSGLAYRARVIAKSRDPLFIPLAERYPRRKATEADYVIRGRIVAWRELKNPHTTSNLILIDLDAGKVRLEVLVNHADVKGELKVDGWLSCEVWLQ
;
A
#
# COMPACT_ATOMS: atom_id res chain seq x y z
N MET A 1 11.89 -6.52 -2.68
CA MET A 1 11.04 -6.70 -3.88
C MET A 1 9.82 -7.61 -3.67
N GLY A 2 9.89 -8.75 -3.04
CA GLY A 2 8.78 -9.72 -2.95
C GLY A 2 7.77 -9.55 -1.82
N GLU A 3 8.14 -8.93 -0.72
CA GLU A 3 7.29 -8.91 0.49
C GLU A 3 5.91 -8.25 0.31
N PRO A 4 5.76 -7.06 -0.32
CA PRO A 4 4.44 -6.46 -0.50
C PRO A 4 3.52 -7.28 -1.42
N PHE A 5 4.06 -7.95 -2.45
CA PHE A 5 3.28 -8.83 -3.32
C PHE A 5 2.72 -10.03 -2.59
N TYR A 6 3.44 -10.53 -1.59
CA TYR A 6 2.98 -11.66 -0.80
C TYR A 6 1.74 -11.32 0.02
N ALA A 7 1.62 -10.07 0.46
CA ALA A 7 0.44 -9.59 1.19
C ALA A 7 -0.85 -9.67 0.35
N ILE A 8 -0.74 -9.52 -0.98
CA ILE A 8 -1.87 -9.71 -1.92
C ILE A 8 -1.92 -11.12 -2.53
N GLY A 9 -1.06 -12.04 -2.09
CA GLY A 9 -1.09 -13.46 -2.45
C GLY A 9 -0.23 -13.86 -3.64
N PHE A 10 0.68 -13.02 -4.14
CA PHE A 10 1.67 -13.41 -5.14
C PHE A 10 3.01 -13.73 -4.50
N LYS A 11 3.56 -14.88 -4.83
CA LYS A 11 4.88 -15.30 -4.36
C LYS A 11 5.93 -14.91 -5.40
N ILE A 12 6.63 -13.82 -5.14
CA ILE A 12 7.76 -13.35 -5.97
C ILE A 12 9.06 -13.83 -5.34
N THR A 13 9.74 -14.76 -5.99
CA THR A 13 10.96 -15.39 -5.48
C THR A 13 12.23 -14.91 -6.18
N ASP A 14 12.09 -14.40 -7.39
CA ASP A 14 13.17 -13.99 -8.27
C ASP A 14 12.71 -12.96 -9.29
N GLU A 15 13.64 -12.42 -10.04
CA GLU A 15 13.39 -11.44 -11.09
C GLU A 15 12.47 -11.98 -12.20
N ALA A 16 12.59 -13.26 -12.56
CA ALA A 16 11.76 -13.84 -13.61
C ALA A 16 10.27 -13.89 -13.20
N SER A 17 9.98 -14.25 -11.95
CA SER A 17 8.61 -14.26 -11.40
C SER A 17 8.03 -12.85 -11.29
N TYR A 18 8.85 -11.85 -10.97
CA TYR A 18 8.45 -10.45 -10.96
C TYR A 18 8.11 -9.95 -12.36
N GLN A 19 8.99 -10.19 -13.34
CA GLN A 19 8.79 -9.79 -14.74
C GLN A 19 7.54 -10.47 -15.34
N ALA A 20 7.33 -11.75 -15.07
CA ALA A 20 6.15 -12.48 -15.54
C ALA A 20 4.86 -11.86 -14.99
N LEU A 21 4.83 -11.48 -13.70
CA LEU A 21 3.68 -10.80 -13.09
C LEU A 21 3.47 -9.40 -13.72
N ALA A 22 4.54 -8.64 -13.91
CA ALA A 22 4.48 -7.32 -14.50
C ALA A 22 3.92 -7.34 -15.93
N GLU A 23 4.37 -8.27 -16.77
CA GLU A 23 3.87 -8.45 -18.14
C GLU A 23 2.38 -8.90 -18.15
N GLU A 24 1.98 -9.77 -17.23
CA GLU A 24 0.58 -10.17 -17.11
C GLU A 24 -0.31 -9.01 -16.65
N ALA A 25 0.15 -8.22 -15.66
CA ALA A 25 -0.55 -7.04 -15.19
C ALA A 25 -0.65 -5.96 -16.29
N LYS A 26 0.43 -5.72 -17.02
CA LYS A 26 0.45 -4.82 -18.18
C LYS A 26 -0.56 -5.23 -19.26
N LYS A 27 -0.64 -6.53 -19.56
CA LYS A 27 -1.55 -7.08 -20.57
C LYS A 27 -3.02 -7.00 -20.15
N ARG A 28 -3.33 -7.24 -18.87
CA ARG A 28 -4.71 -7.30 -18.35
C ARG A 28 -5.20 -5.99 -17.78
N GLY A 29 -4.29 -5.10 -17.42
CA GLY A 29 -4.61 -3.86 -16.72
C GLY A 29 -5.36 -2.86 -17.58
N ALA A 30 -6.38 -2.22 -17.00
CA ALA A 30 -7.03 -1.06 -17.59
C ALA A 30 -6.02 0.10 -17.74
N PRO A 31 -5.97 0.76 -18.90
CA PRO A 31 -5.01 1.81 -19.15
C PRO A 31 -5.43 3.12 -18.49
N SER A 32 -4.45 3.83 -17.98
CA SER A 32 -4.54 5.23 -17.57
C SER A 32 -3.25 5.95 -17.98
N GLN A 33 -3.27 7.27 -18.02
CA GLN A 33 -2.08 8.05 -18.34
C GLN A 33 -2.12 9.43 -17.72
N ALA A 34 -0.93 9.94 -17.39
CA ALA A 34 -0.76 11.31 -16.92
C ALA A 34 0.45 11.95 -17.60
N LYS A 35 0.24 13.14 -18.16
CA LYS A 35 1.34 13.95 -18.69
C LYS A 35 2.17 14.49 -17.54
N ARG A 36 3.47 14.50 -17.72
CA ARG A 36 4.46 15.03 -16.78
C ARG A 36 5.35 16.04 -17.50
N GLU A 37 6.19 16.73 -16.75
CA GLU A 37 7.05 17.77 -17.30
C GLU A 37 8.02 17.23 -18.35
N GLN A 38 8.59 16.06 -18.11
CA GLN A 38 9.61 15.45 -18.97
C GLN A 38 9.09 14.28 -19.83
N GLY A 39 7.85 13.85 -19.64
CA GLY A 39 7.30 12.71 -20.36
C GLY A 39 5.83 12.43 -20.12
N THR A 40 5.45 11.19 -20.36
CA THR A 40 4.10 10.68 -20.05
C THR A 40 4.23 9.39 -19.25
N LEU A 41 3.56 9.36 -18.11
CA LEU A 41 3.44 8.15 -17.31
C LEU A 41 2.19 7.38 -17.74
N HIS A 42 2.36 6.10 -18.09
CA HIS A 42 1.28 5.19 -18.45
C HIS A 42 1.08 4.15 -17.36
N GLY A 43 -0.10 4.11 -16.78
CA GLY A 43 -0.51 3.13 -15.79
C GLY A 43 -1.30 1.99 -16.41
N ARG A 44 -1.17 0.80 -15.84
CA ARG A 44 -1.98 -0.39 -16.11
C ARG A 44 -2.45 -0.97 -14.79
N CYS A 45 -3.71 -0.78 -14.46
CA CYS A 45 -4.32 -1.32 -13.25
C CYS A 45 -4.99 -2.66 -13.54
N TRP A 46 -4.41 -3.75 -13.11
CA TRP A 46 -5.06 -5.06 -13.16
C TRP A 46 -5.82 -5.31 -11.86
N SER A 47 -7.14 -5.11 -11.91
CA SER A 47 -8.03 -5.46 -10.81
C SER A 47 -8.24 -6.96 -10.74
N LEU A 48 -7.92 -7.54 -9.59
CA LEU A 48 -8.09 -8.96 -9.29
C LEU A 48 -9.44 -9.24 -8.60
N GLY A 49 -10.19 -8.19 -8.26
CA GLY A 49 -11.40 -8.28 -7.45
C GLY A 49 -11.15 -8.12 -5.95
N SER A 50 -12.22 -7.89 -5.19
CA SER A 50 -12.18 -7.69 -3.73
C SER A 50 -11.24 -6.56 -3.25
N GLY A 51 -10.91 -5.60 -4.12
CA GLY A 51 -9.97 -4.51 -3.83
C GLY A 51 -8.50 -4.84 -4.10
N LEU A 52 -8.18 -6.07 -4.49
CA LEU A 52 -6.82 -6.46 -4.86
C LEU A 52 -6.46 -5.94 -6.24
N GLU A 53 -5.31 -5.32 -6.38
CA GLU A 53 -4.82 -4.73 -7.64
C GLU A 53 -3.33 -5.01 -7.84
N VAL A 54 -2.92 -5.04 -9.11
CA VAL A 54 -1.51 -4.97 -9.50
C VAL A 54 -1.38 -3.82 -10.49
N TRP A 55 -0.51 -2.89 -10.18
CA TRP A 55 -0.21 -1.75 -11.04
C TRP A 55 1.10 -1.95 -11.76
N THR A 56 1.12 -1.69 -13.07
CA THR A 56 2.36 -1.60 -13.86
C THR A 56 2.48 -0.20 -14.41
N MET A 57 3.64 0.41 -14.23
CA MET A 57 3.95 1.75 -14.69
C MET A 57 4.97 1.69 -15.82
N LEU A 58 4.72 2.48 -16.87
CA LEU A 58 5.62 2.67 -18.00
C LEU A 58 5.84 4.17 -18.15
N TYR A 59 7.08 4.56 -18.38
CA TYR A 59 7.45 5.94 -18.62
C TYR A 59 7.83 6.16 -20.08
N GLU A 60 7.19 7.10 -20.73
CA GLU A 60 7.47 7.50 -22.11
C GLU A 60 8.17 8.86 -22.13
N SER A 61 9.40 8.88 -22.62
CA SER A 61 10.19 10.07 -22.84
C SER A 61 10.55 10.23 -24.32
N LYS A 62 11.33 11.26 -24.67
CA LYS A 62 11.88 11.41 -26.02
C LYS A 62 12.76 10.23 -26.47
N ALA A 63 13.31 9.48 -25.53
CA ALA A 63 14.16 8.31 -25.80
C ALA A 63 13.37 7.02 -26.03
N GLY A 64 12.06 7.01 -25.75
CA GLY A 64 11.17 5.87 -25.95
C GLY A 64 10.31 5.55 -24.75
N LEU A 65 9.67 4.39 -24.81
CA LEU A 65 8.83 3.83 -23.73
C LEU A 65 9.64 2.84 -22.91
N PHE A 66 9.71 3.06 -21.61
CA PHE A 66 10.46 2.25 -20.65
C PHE A 66 9.54 1.66 -19.60
N TYR A 67 9.88 0.49 -19.11
CA TYR A 67 9.29 -0.07 -17.91
C TYR A 67 9.81 0.71 -16.71
N ALA A 68 8.90 1.20 -15.87
CA ALA A 68 9.23 1.95 -14.67
C ALA A 68 9.08 1.06 -13.42
N ASP A 69 7.87 0.54 -13.15
CA ASP A 69 7.62 -0.25 -11.94
C ASP A 69 6.43 -1.22 -12.10
N CYS A 70 6.37 -2.21 -11.18
CA CYS A 70 5.19 -3.02 -10.93
C CYS A 70 5.01 -3.18 -9.42
N ARG A 71 3.81 -2.91 -8.93
CA ARG A 71 3.53 -2.90 -7.50
C ARG A 71 2.16 -3.47 -7.15
N PRO A 72 2.04 -4.13 -5.98
CA PRO A 72 0.77 -4.58 -5.46
C PRO A 72 -0.02 -3.42 -4.88
N ALA A 73 -1.35 -3.51 -4.90
CA ALA A 73 -2.20 -2.55 -4.24
C ALA A 73 -3.44 -3.20 -3.63
N PHE A 74 -3.99 -2.55 -2.62
CA PHE A 74 -5.26 -2.89 -2.04
C PHE A 74 -6.11 -1.63 -1.86
N ARG A 75 -7.24 -1.57 -2.55
CA ARG A 75 -8.18 -0.46 -2.46
C ARG A 75 -8.99 -0.53 -1.18
N ALA A 76 -8.59 0.25 -0.17
CA ALA A 76 -9.26 0.35 1.11
C ALA A 76 -10.67 0.97 0.98
N ARG A 77 -11.55 0.64 1.93
CA ARG A 77 -12.87 1.26 2.07
C ARG A 77 -12.85 2.43 3.03
N HIS A 78 -11.94 2.41 4.01
CA HIS A 78 -11.76 3.53 4.92
C HIS A 78 -11.08 4.67 4.20
N VAL A 79 -11.63 5.84 4.36
CA VAL A 79 -11.10 7.09 3.79
C VAL A 79 -10.75 8.06 4.91
N PHE A 80 -9.72 8.84 4.69
CA PHE A 80 -9.25 9.85 5.62
C PHE A 80 -9.34 11.22 4.99
N ASN A 81 -9.59 12.22 5.81
CA ASN A 81 -9.30 13.61 5.45
C ASN A 81 -7.82 13.84 5.67
N PHE A 82 -7.11 14.12 4.59
CA PHE A 82 -5.66 14.23 4.54
C PHE A 82 -5.26 15.60 4.00
N TYR A 83 -4.33 16.26 4.66
CA TYR A 83 -3.74 17.50 4.19
C TYR A 83 -2.28 17.23 3.81
N PRO A 84 -1.96 17.10 2.51
CA PRO A 84 -0.60 16.90 2.05
C PRO A 84 0.18 18.22 2.15
N TRP A 85 1.33 18.22 2.78
CA TRP A 85 2.30 19.31 2.67
C TRP A 85 3.37 19.02 1.63
N GLU A 86 3.55 17.77 1.25
CA GLU A 86 4.47 17.35 0.21
C GLU A 86 3.93 16.14 -0.56
N ILE A 87 4.09 16.21 -1.87
CA ILE A 87 3.96 15.05 -2.77
C ILE A 87 5.23 15.02 -3.59
N ALA A 88 6.11 14.06 -3.27
CA ALA A 88 7.33 13.78 -4.01
C ALA A 88 7.01 12.77 -5.11
N GLU A 89 7.25 13.15 -6.36
CA GLU A 89 7.07 12.28 -7.53
C GLU A 89 8.44 11.94 -8.12
N TYR A 90 8.63 10.66 -8.42
CA TYR A 90 9.79 10.08 -9.09
C TYR A 90 9.32 9.57 -10.46
N GLU A 91 9.27 10.49 -11.43
CA GLU A 91 8.62 10.25 -12.74
C GLU A 91 9.18 9.02 -13.47
N GLU A 92 10.52 8.87 -13.50
CA GLU A 92 11.19 7.76 -14.19
C GLU A 92 10.95 6.41 -13.52
N ASP A 93 10.75 6.41 -12.20
CA ASP A 93 10.45 5.22 -11.40
C ASP A 93 8.95 4.92 -11.36
N GLY A 94 8.11 5.85 -11.83
CA GLY A 94 6.67 5.72 -11.80
C GLY A 94 6.10 5.72 -10.38
N GLU A 95 6.76 6.37 -9.43
CA GLU A 95 6.42 6.40 -8.02
C GLU A 95 6.04 7.80 -7.56
N ALA A 96 5.18 7.88 -6.56
CA ALA A 96 4.94 9.11 -5.81
C ALA A 96 4.65 8.80 -4.35
N VAL A 97 5.20 9.65 -3.46
CA VAL A 97 5.03 9.56 -2.01
C VAL A 97 4.32 10.80 -1.51
N ALA A 98 3.24 10.60 -0.77
CA ALA A 98 2.50 11.67 -0.12
C ALA A 98 2.87 11.75 1.36
N ARG A 99 3.21 12.96 1.82
CA ARG A 99 3.50 13.29 3.23
C ARG A 99 2.53 14.34 3.69
N GLY A 100 1.92 14.14 4.84
CA GLY A 100 0.91 15.06 5.33
C GLY A 100 0.30 14.68 6.67
N LEU A 101 -0.79 15.35 7.00
CA LEU A 101 -1.55 15.16 8.23
C LEU A 101 -2.90 14.50 7.96
N LEU A 102 -3.24 13.54 8.78
CA LEU A 102 -4.63 13.10 8.95
C LEU A 102 -5.35 14.16 9.82
N THR A 103 -6.19 14.97 9.18
CA THR A 103 -6.73 16.19 9.82
C THR A 103 -7.60 15.92 11.05
N ASN A 104 -8.22 14.73 11.14
CA ASN A 104 -9.06 14.37 12.30
C ASN A 104 -8.28 13.92 13.53
N SER A 105 -6.99 13.65 13.40
CA SER A 105 -6.17 13.09 14.49
C SER A 105 -4.83 13.79 14.69
N ASP A 106 -4.53 14.82 13.90
CA ASP A 106 -3.23 15.50 13.87
C ASP A 106 -2.05 14.52 13.79
N THR A 107 -2.23 13.43 13.02
CA THR A 107 -1.24 12.38 12.89
C THR A 107 -0.52 12.54 11.57
N GLU A 108 0.79 12.69 11.65
CA GLU A 108 1.65 12.65 10.46
C GLU A 108 1.66 11.25 9.86
N ILE A 109 1.52 11.20 8.53
CA ILE A 109 1.53 9.95 7.78
C ILE A 109 2.25 10.13 6.45
N VAL A 110 2.97 9.08 6.08
CA VAL A 110 3.60 8.94 4.78
C VAL A 110 3.08 7.67 4.12
N PHE A 111 2.66 7.77 2.87
CA PHE A 111 2.21 6.60 2.10
C PHE A 111 2.51 6.76 0.61
N GLU A 112 2.61 5.65 -0.10
CA GLU A 112 2.83 5.65 -1.54
C GLU A 112 1.51 5.73 -2.30
N LEU A 113 1.46 6.60 -3.30
CA LEU A 113 0.30 6.76 -4.18
C LEU A 113 0.33 5.71 -5.29
N GLN A 114 -0.69 4.86 -5.33
CA GLN A 114 -0.76 3.79 -6.33
C GLN A 114 -1.34 4.26 -7.65
N ASN A 115 -2.32 5.13 -7.60
CA ASN A 115 -3.10 5.58 -8.77
C ASN A 115 -2.60 6.91 -9.35
N ILE A 116 -1.29 7.13 -9.38
CA ILE A 116 -0.66 8.40 -9.80
C ILE A 116 -0.97 8.81 -11.25
N THR A 117 -1.38 7.87 -12.08
CA THR A 117 -1.81 8.13 -13.46
C THR A 117 -3.30 8.47 -13.60
N GLU A 118 -4.06 8.36 -12.50
CA GLU A 118 -5.48 8.68 -12.45
C GLU A 118 -5.77 10.01 -11.74
N VAL A 119 -4.77 10.57 -11.07
CA VAL A 119 -4.90 11.81 -10.28
C VAL A 119 -4.01 12.92 -10.81
N ASP A 120 -4.50 14.14 -10.71
CA ASP A 120 -3.71 15.34 -10.99
C ASP A 120 -2.97 15.75 -9.71
N LEU A 121 -1.70 15.34 -9.60
CA LEU A 121 -0.87 15.58 -8.41
C LEU A 121 -0.69 17.08 -8.12
N SER A 122 -0.77 17.95 -9.14
CA SER A 122 -0.66 19.40 -8.95
C SER A 122 -1.84 19.97 -8.14
N ARG A 123 -3.01 19.33 -8.27
CA ARG A 123 -4.22 19.73 -7.54
C ARG A 123 -4.31 19.15 -6.13
N LEU A 124 -3.48 18.17 -5.81
CA LEU A 124 -3.50 17.58 -4.47
C LEU A 124 -2.73 18.40 -3.44
N ARG A 125 -1.85 19.30 -3.90
CA ARG A 125 -1.00 20.09 -3.02
C ARG A 125 -1.81 21.21 -2.34
N GLU A 126 -1.48 21.49 -1.09
CA GLU A 126 -1.97 22.65 -0.33
C GLU A 126 -3.51 22.71 -0.12
N GLN A 127 -4.19 21.57 -0.25
CA GLN A 127 -5.61 21.49 0.05
C GLN A 127 -5.95 20.18 0.76
N GLN A 128 -6.99 20.20 1.56
CA GLN A 128 -7.51 18.98 2.16
C GLN A 128 -8.12 18.09 1.08
N ILE A 129 -7.72 16.84 1.07
CA ILE A 129 -8.24 15.80 0.17
C ILE A 129 -8.78 14.63 0.96
N THR A 130 -9.53 13.77 0.29
CA THR A 130 -9.91 12.47 0.82
C THR A 130 -9.02 11.40 0.22
N ALA A 131 -8.31 10.65 1.06
CA ALA A 131 -7.45 9.57 0.67
C ALA A 131 -7.94 8.24 1.27
N ALA A 132 -7.93 7.17 0.49
CA ALA A 132 -8.06 5.81 0.99
C ALA A 132 -6.65 5.26 1.22
N VAL A 133 -6.31 4.95 2.46
CA VAL A 133 -4.99 4.42 2.82
C VAL A 133 -5.17 3.02 3.41
N SER A 134 -4.36 2.08 2.95
CA SER A 134 -4.31 0.71 3.47
C SER A 134 -2.88 0.31 3.83
N GLY A 135 -2.75 -0.72 4.68
CA GLY A 135 -1.48 -1.35 4.97
C GLY A 135 -1.37 -2.72 4.30
N LEU A 136 -0.31 -2.96 3.51
CA LEU A 136 0.07 -4.30 3.10
C LEU A 136 1.07 -4.85 4.12
N ALA A 137 0.63 -5.85 4.90
CA ALA A 137 1.43 -6.34 6.02
C ALA A 137 2.43 -7.42 5.61
N TYR A 138 3.67 -7.23 6.00
CA TYR A 138 4.73 -8.23 5.91
C TYR A 138 4.63 -9.29 7.01
N ARG A 139 4.12 -8.87 8.16
CA ARG A 139 3.96 -9.71 9.37
C ARG A 139 2.81 -9.19 10.21
N ALA A 140 2.05 -10.11 10.76
CA ALA A 140 1.01 -9.80 11.74
C ALA A 140 1.07 -10.79 12.91
N ARG A 141 1.06 -10.29 14.13
CA ARG A 141 1.09 -11.11 15.33
C ARG A 141 0.01 -10.69 16.31
N VAL A 142 -0.81 -11.62 16.71
CA VAL A 142 -1.71 -11.43 17.84
C VAL A 142 -0.88 -11.33 19.12
N ILE A 143 -1.14 -10.33 19.92
CA ILE A 143 -0.41 -10.04 21.16
C ILE A 143 -1.38 -10.01 22.34
N ALA A 144 -0.83 -10.17 23.55
CA ALA A 144 -1.60 -9.92 24.76
C ALA A 144 -2.09 -8.46 24.76
N LYS A 145 -3.20 -8.20 25.47
CA LYS A 145 -3.80 -6.86 25.56
C LYS A 145 -2.71 -5.83 25.87
N SER A 146 -2.56 -4.85 24.99
CA SER A 146 -1.69 -3.70 25.18
C SER A 146 -2.53 -2.51 25.62
N ARG A 147 -2.00 -1.66 26.50
CA ARG A 147 -2.68 -0.42 26.91
C ARG A 147 -2.47 0.69 25.89
N ASP A 148 -1.39 0.62 25.09
CA ASP A 148 -0.95 1.69 24.23
C ASP A 148 -0.99 1.28 22.76
N PRO A 149 -1.94 1.83 21.99
CA PRO A 149 -1.88 1.77 20.53
C PRO A 149 -0.57 2.37 20.04
N LEU A 150 -0.09 1.90 18.88
CA LEU A 150 1.16 2.37 18.27
C LEU A 150 0.95 2.57 16.78
N PHE A 151 1.42 3.70 16.28
CA PHE A 151 1.48 4.00 14.85
C PHE A 151 2.74 4.83 14.61
N ILE A 152 3.83 4.19 14.21
CA ILE A 152 5.13 4.85 14.04
C ILE A 152 5.87 4.31 12.80
N PRO A 153 6.71 5.12 12.14
CA PRO A 153 7.60 4.65 11.08
C PRO A 153 8.45 3.46 11.51
N LEU A 154 8.61 2.48 10.61
CA LEU A 154 9.42 1.29 10.88
C LEU A 154 10.88 1.66 11.18
N ALA A 155 11.43 2.64 10.45
CA ALA A 155 12.79 3.13 10.65
C ALA A 155 13.01 3.74 12.04
N GLU A 156 12.01 4.40 12.62
CA GLU A 156 12.08 4.92 13.98
C GLU A 156 12.13 3.78 15.00
N ARG A 157 11.32 2.74 14.80
CA ARG A 157 11.28 1.56 15.68
C ARG A 157 12.52 0.69 15.56
N TYR A 158 13.04 0.54 14.34
CA TYR A 158 14.15 -0.35 14.00
C TYR A 158 15.19 0.37 13.11
N PRO A 159 16.01 1.28 13.65
CA PRO A 159 16.89 2.15 12.85
C PRO A 159 17.95 1.42 12.01
N ARG A 160 18.19 0.13 12.29
CA ARG A 160 19.15 -0.70 11.56
C ARG A 160 18.51 -1.53 10.43
N ARG A 161 17.19 -1.52 10.32
CA ARG A 161 16.49 -2.24 9.23
C ARG A 161 16.36 -1.34 8.02
N LYS A 162 16.52 -1.94 6.84
CA LYS A 162 16.17 -1.27 5.59
C LYS A 162 14.65 -1.12 5.55
N ALA A 163 14.18 0.10 5.43
CA ALA A 163 12.76 0.44 5.36
C ALA A 163 12.59 1.63 4.42
N THR A 164 11.44 1.72 3.79
CA THR A 164 10.97 2.93 3.12
C THR A 164 10.35 3.86 4.16
N GLU A 165 10.07 5.09 3.80
CA GLU A 165 9.38 6.01 4.69
C GLU A 165 7.88 5.71 4.85
N ALA A 166 7.32 4.91 3.93
CA ALA A 166 5.96 4.40 4.01
C ALA A 166 5.83 3.08 4.81
N ASP A 167 6.92 2.55 5.36
CA ASP A 167 6.91 1.38 6.22
C ASP A 167 6.63 1.77 7.68
N TYR A 168 5.65 1.08 8.29
CA TYR A 168 5.19 1.37 9.65
C TYR A 168 5.14 0.13 10.53
N VAL A 169 5.30 0.35 11.83
CA VAL A 169 4.87 -0.58 12.88
C VAL A 169 3.57 -0.10 13.46
N ILE A 170 2.54 -0.92 13.35
CA ILE A 170 1.20 -0.61 13.85
C ILE A 170 0.83 -1.62 14.93
N ARG A 171 0.29 -1.13 16.02
CA ARG A 171 -0.31 -1.95 17.08
C ARG A 171 -1.66 -1.37 17.43
N GLY A 172 -2.67 -2.23 17.40
CA GLY A 172 -4.03 -1.78 17.64
C GLY A 172 -4.98 -2.89 18.00
N ARG A 173 -6.22 -2.51 18.24
CA ARG A 173 -7.34 -3.40 18.52
C ARG A 173 -7.98 -3.84 17.20
N ILE A 174 -8.24 -5.13 17.07
CA ILE A 174 -8.97 -5.71 15.94
C ILE A 174 -10.44 -5.34 16.07
N VAL A 175 -10.94 -4.49 15.18
CA VAL A 175 -12.36 -4.09 15.14
C VAL A 175 -13.18 -5.14 14.40
N ALA A 176 -12.65 -5.61 13.28
CA ALA A 176 -13.23 -6.68 12.47
C ALA A 176 -12.12 -7.35 11.66
N TRP A 177 -12.39 -8.54 11.19
CA TRP A 177 -11.54 -9.22 10.21
C TRP A 177 -12.37 -10.16 9.34
N ARG A 178 -11.85 -10.46 8.16
CA ARG A 178 -12.46 -11.43 7.24
C ARG A 178 -11.42 -12.08 6.37
N GLU A 179 -11.69 -13.30 5.97
CA GLU A 179 -10.90 -13.99 4.97
C GLU A 179 -11.22 -13.47 3.57
N LEU A 180 -10.17 -13.39 2.77
CA LEU A 180 -10.23 -13.12 1.34
C LEU A 180 -9.44 -14.20 0.61
N LYS A 181 -9.74 -14.39 -0.65
CA LYS A 181 -8.98 -15.25 -1.52
C LYS A 181 -8.53 -14.48 -2.74
N ASN A 182 -7.24 -14.52 -3.06
CA ASN A 182 -6.79 -13.99 -4.34
C ASN A 182 -7.35 -14.91 -5.45
N PRO A 183 -8.21 -14.41 -6.34
CA PRO A 183 -8.88 -15.27 -7.33
C PRO A 183 -7.93 -15.80 -8.40
N HIS A 184 -6.75 -15.20 -8.55
CA HIS A 184 -5.75 -15.60 -9.54
C HIS A 184 -4.79 -16.66 -9.02
N THR A 185 -4.28 -16.49 -7.79
CA THR A 185 -3.31 -17.42 -7.19
C THR A 185 -3.95 -18.43 -6.24
N THR A 186 -5.20 -18.24 -5.88
CA THR A 186 -5.93 -19.00 -4.85
C THR A 186 -5.38 -18.84 -3.43
N SER A 187 -4.41 -17.96 -3.20
CA SER A 187 -3.84 -17.68 -1.88
C SER A 187 -4.90 -17.15 -0.91
N ASN A 188 -4.86 -17.63 0.32
CA ASN A 188 -5.73 -17.15 1.39
C ASN A 188 -5.11 -15.92 2.03
N LEU A 189 -5.92 -14.88 2.15
CA LEU A 189 -5.55 -13.58 2.70
C LEU A 189 -6.49 -13.24 3.85
N ILE A 190 -6.07 -12.34 4.71
CA ILE A 190 -6.89 -11.81 5.79
C ILE A 190 -6.91 -10.29 5.69
N LEU A 191 -8.10 -9.73 5.62
CA LEU A 191 -8.33 -8.29 5.74
C LEU A 191 -8.74 -7.98 7.17
N ILE A 192 -8.00 -7.10 7.82
CA ILE A 192 -8.17 -6.72 9.22
C ILE A 192 -8.48 -5.23 9.29
N ASP A 193 -9.57 -4.87 9.94
CA ASP A 193 -9.89 -3.50 10.33
C ASP A 193 -9.25 -3.25 11.69
N LEU A 194 -8.21 -2.43 11.73
CA LEU A 194 -7.34 -2.23 12.88
C LEU A 194 -7.48 -0.81 13.42
N ASP A 195 -7.84 -0.69 14.70
CA ASP A 195 -7.90 0.57 15.44
C ASP A 195 -6.60 0.77 16.23
N ALA A 196 -5.73 1.63 15.74
CA ALA A 196 -4.48 2.02 16.36
C ALA A 196 -4.59 3.34 17.16
N GLY A 197 -5.79 3.67 17.63
CA GLY A 197 -6.08 4.85 18.44
C GLY A 197 -6.31 6.10 17.59
N LYS A 198 -5.28 6.76 17.16
CA LYS A 198 -5.38 7.94 16.29
C LYS A 198 -5.69 7.61 14.83
N VAL A 199 -5.39 6.39 14.42
CA VAL A 199 -5.58 5.92 13.04
C VAL A 199 -6.31 4.60 13.04
N ARG A 200 -7.37 4.49 12.25
CA ARG A 200 -8.07 3.24 11.99
C ARG A 200 -7.98 2.93 10.51
N LEU A 201 -7.38 1.80 10.14
CA LEU A 201 -7.14 1.45 8.75
C LEU A 201 -7.38 -0.03 8.47
N GLU A 202 -7.57 -0.34 7.20
CA GLU A 202 -7.61 -1.72 6.72
C GLU A 202 -6.18 -2.21 6.47
N VAL A 203 -5.85 -3.36 7.06
CA VAL A 203 -4.56 -4.05 6.88
C VAL A 203 -4.82 -5.37 6.17
N LEU A 204 -4.20 -5.56 5.02
CA LEU A 204 -4.23 -6.81 4.28
C LEU A 204 -2.95 -7.60 4.55
N VAL A 205 -3.10 -8.89 4.83
CA VAL A 205 -1.97 -9.78 5.13
C VAL A 205 -2.20 -11.15 4.52
N ASN A 206 -1.11 -11.83 4.09
CA ASN A 206 -1.20 -13.23 3.75
C ASN A 206 -1.50 -14.05 5.00
N HIS A 207 -2.42 -15.01 4.90
CA HIS A 207 -2.79 -15.86 6.03
C HIS A 207 -1.57 -16.54 6.68
N ALA A 208 -0.56 -16.92 5.89
CA ALA A 208 0.65 -17.56 6.36
C ALA A 208 1.53 -16.65 7.26
N ASP A 209 1.39 -15.33 7.16
CA ASP A 209 2.15 -14.34 7.93
C ASP A 209 1.45 -13.89 9.21
N VAL A 210 0.26 -14.45 9.49
CA VAL A 210 -0.46 -14.20 10.74
C VAL A 210 -0.02 -15.21 11.80
N LYS A 211 0.45 -14.71 12.96
CA LYS A 211 0.80 -15.52 14.12
C LYS A 211 -0.20 -15.32 15.24
N GLY A 212 -0.85 -16.38 15.66
CA GLY A 212 -1.87 -16.40 16.70
C GLY A 212 -3.30 -16.37 16.13
N GLU A 213 -4.27 -16.56 17.00
CA GLU A 213 -5.69 -16.63 16.64
C GLU A 213 -6.31 -15.22 16.66
N LEU A 214 -6.87 -14.78 15.53
CA LEU A 214 -7.53 -13.49 15.42
C LEU A 214 -8.90 -13.53 16.13
N LYS A 215 -9.15 -12.52 16.94
CA LYS A 215 -10.43 -12.33 17.64
C LYS A 215 -10.79 -10.84 17.60
N VAL A 216 -12.05 -10.53 17.40
CA VAL A 216 -12.57 -9.17 17.58
C VAL A 216 -12.26 -8.73 19.01
N ASP A 217 -11.91 -7.47 19.19
CA ASP A 217 -11.39 -6.87 20.42
C ASP A 217 -10.02 -7.42 20.90
N GLY A 218 -9.43 -8.38 20.16
CA GLY A 218 -8.04 -8.79 20.34
C GLY A 218 -7.06 -7.71 19.90
N TRP A 219 -5.80 -7.88 20.27
CA TRP A 219 -4.74 -6.95 19.90
C TRP A 219 -3.79 -7.57 18.86
N LEU A 220 -3.44 -6.75 17.86
CA LEU A 220 -2.53 -7.11 16.80
C LEU A 220 -1.35 -6.13 16.77
N SER A 221 -0.18 -6.66 16.48
CA SER A 221 0.97 -5.86 16.05
C SER A 221 1.38 -6.32 14.65
N CYS A 222 1.57 -5.39 13.73
CA CYS A 222 1.97 -5.66 12.35
C CYS A 222 3.03 -4.68 11.86
N GLU A 223 3.81 -5.13 10.89
CA GLU A 223 4.73 -4.34 10.11
C GLU A 223 4.11 -4.22 8.72
N VAL A 224 3.87 -3.01 8.26
CA VAL A 224 3.11 -2.73 7.04
C VAL A 224 3.80 -1.71 6.16
N TRP A 225 3.59 -1.81 4.86
CA TRP A 225 3.81 -0.76 3.90
C TRP A 225 2.48 -0.04 3.65
N LEU A 226 2.45 1.27 3.80
CA LEU A 226 1.26 2.11 3.59
C LEU A 226 1.18 2.59 2.13
N GLN A 227 -0.01 2.49 1.60
CA GLN A 227 -0.30 2.89 0.23
C GLN A 227 -1.69 3.50 0.09
#